data_9d31c1668a04aaceddbdd83ab8c51c18
#
_entry.id   9d31c1668a04aaceddbdd83ab8c51c18
#
_cell.length_a   1.000
_cell.length_b   1.000
_cell.length_c   1.000
_cell.angle_alpha   90.00
_cell.angle_beta   90.00
_cell.angle_gamma   90.00
#
_symmetry.space_group_name_H-M   'P 1'
#
loop_
_entity.id
_entity.type
_entity.pdbx_description
1 polymer ?
#
loop_
_entity_poly.entity_id
_entity_poly.type
_entity_poly.pdbx_seq_one_letter_code
_entity_poly.pdbx_strand_id
1 'polypeptide(L)'
;QFASCACAHFLRYGLKLSDREEYEFEALDLGNIAHQALERFSRKADRENLSWVEMPEEKRDALIDESVEESIVDYGNTVLYSSARNEYMIHRIKRLIRRSVWALTRQLEKGDFVPSGYELKFGSGKIDRIDTCEDENKVYVKVTDYKTGMKSFDITAFYHGLQIQLPVYLNAALEIEKKKHPNREICPAGIFYYRIQDPFVNRADTEEEVENSMLKELRLDGLVNGDDQVVDHLERGLSGSSVRFPIGRNKDGSLSKASRVLTPGEFRTMLAYTKIMESELKEKMYEGEVQAEPYELNGATGCDYCECRDICGFDPRIDGCRYRQLEKYSLEEAVERMRLKTGESGENTGDDSQENAGKDREKAEEKEVTGHGSDVDGRAAESH
;
A
#
# COMPACT_ATOMS: atom_id res chain seq x y z
N GLN A 1 -11.90 10.73 -1.15
CA GLN A 1 -12.58 12.02 -1.35
C GLN A 1 -13.74 12.24 -0.39
N PHE A 2 -14.61 11.24 -0.16
CA PHE A 2 -15.76 11.38 0.74
C PHE A 2 -15.35 11.85 2.15
N ALA A 3 -14.33 11.21 2.74
CA ALA A 3 -13.79 11.62 4.04
C ALA A 3 -13.21 13.04 4.05
N SER A 4 -12.76 13.56 2.91
CA SER A 4 -12.30 14.94 2.75
C SER A 4 -13.46 15.92 2.77
N CYS A 5 -14.49 15.66 1.95
CA CYS A 5 -15.72 16.44 1.87
C CYS A 5 -16.80 15.62 1.15
N ALA A 6 -17.91 15.34 1.82
CA ALA A 6 -19.03 14.57 1.25
C ALA A 6 -19.65 15.27 0.04
N CYS A 7 -19.79 16.60 0.10
CA CYS A 7 -20.29 17.41 -1.03
C CYS A 7 -19.40 17.28 -2.28
N ALA A 8 -18.09 17.43 -2.13
CA ALA A 8 -17.15 17.28 -3.25
C ALA A 8 -17.21 15.87 -3.86
N HIS A 9 -17.35 14.84 -3.03
CA HIS A 9 -17.55 13.47 -3.48
C HIS A 9 -18.84 13.31 -4.27
N PHE A 10 -19.95 13.85 -3.76
CA PHE A 10 -21.26 13.79 -4.45
C PHE A 10 -21.23 14.52 -5.80
N LEU A 11 -20.66 15.71 -5.85
CA LEU A 11 -20.54 16.48 -7.10
C LEU A 11 -19.72 15.71 -8.15
N ARG A 12 -18.59 15.15 -7.75
CA ARG A 12 -17.69 14.44 -8.67
C ARG A 12 -18.20 13.05 -9.08
N TYR A 13 -18.64 12.22 -8.11
CA TYR A 13 -18.98 10.81 -8.37
C TYR A 13 -20.50 10.57 -8.48
N GLY A 14 -21.32 11.34 -7.79
CA GLY A 14 -22.78 11.26 -7.88
C GLY A 14 -23.30 11.98 -9.12
N LEU A 15 -22.99 13.27 -9.26
CA LEU A 15 -23.39 14.08 -10.40
C LEU A 15 -22.43 13.97 -11.59
N LYS A 16 -21.24 13.40 -11.41
CA LYS A 16 -20.20 13.24 -12.44
C LYS A 16 -19.77 14.57 -13.08
N LEU A 17 -19.72 15.62 -12.26
CA LEU A 17 -19.21 16.91 -12.71
C LEU A 17 -17.69 16.83 -12.86
N SER A 18 -17.19 17.30 -13.97
CA SER A 18 -15.76 17.42 -14.30
C SER A 18 -15.53 18.72 -15.05
N ASP A 19 -14.32 19.25 -14.93
CA ASP A 19 -13.88 20.35 -15.77
C ASP A 19 -13.89 19.94 -17.24
N ARG A 20 -13.95 20.96 -18.11
CA ARG A 20 -13.86 20.73 -19.55
C ARG A 20 -12.46 20.22 -19.88
N GLU A 21 -12.38 19.10 -20.59
CA GLU A 21 -11.10 18.58 -21.06
C GLU A 21 -10.41 19.58 -21.98
N GLU A 22 -9.20 20.00 -21.63
CA GLU A 22 -8.33 20.79 -22.48
C GLU A 22 -7.33 19.84 -23.18
N TYR A 23 -7.08 20.09 -24.47
CA TYR A 23 -6.15 19.26 -25.27
C TYR A 23 -4.71 19.69 -25.03
N GLU A 24 -4.31 19.79 -23.76
CA GLU A 24 -2.94 20.02 -23.32
C GLU A 24 -2.42 18.85 -22.50
N PHE A 25 -1.11 18.58 -22.62
CA PHE A 25 -0.47 17.53 -21.84
C PHE A 25 -0.22 18.02 -20.41
N GLU A 26 -0.90 17.38 -19.46
CA GLU A 26 -0.90 17.77 -18.06
C GLU A 26 -0.06 16.82 -17.17
N ALA A 27 0.12 17.20 -15.92
CA ALA A 27 0.81 16.38 -14.92
C ALA A 27 0.08 15.04 -14.64
N LEU A 28 -1.24 15.01 -14.78
CA LEU A 28 -2.05 13.80 -14.65
C LEU A 28 -1.75 12.80 -15.78
N ASP A 29 -1.59 13.29 -17.01
CA ASP A 29 -1.21 12.46 -18.16
C ASP A 29 0.15 11.81 -17.97
N LEU A 30 1.12 12.59 -17.46
CA LEU A 30 2.44 12.06 -17.08
C LEU A 30 2.31 10.91 -16.09
N GLY A 31 1.44 11.07 -15.07
CA GLY A 31 1.16 10.03 -14.08
C GLY A 31 0.62 8.77 -14.72
N ASN A 32 -0.42 8.89 -15.53
CA ASN A 32 -1.07 7.76 -16.19
C ASN A 32 -0.12 6.99 -17.12
N ILE A 33 0.66 7.71 -17.94
CA ILE A 33 1.66 7.09 -18.82
C ILE A 33 2.76 6.40 -18.02
N ALA A 34 3.22 7.01 -16.92
CA ALA A 34 4.25 6.42 -16.08
C ALA A 34 3.79 5.11 -15.42
N HIS A 35 2.56 5.06 -14.89
CA HIS A 35 1.97 3.83 -14.33
C HIS A 35 1.86 2.74 -15.40
N GLN A 36 1.31 3.07 -16.57
CA GLN A 36 1.19 2.12 -17.69
C GLN A 36 2.55 1.61 -18.16
N ALA A 37 3.56 2.47 -18.24
CA ALA A 37 4.89 2.09 -18.65
C ALA A 37 5.57 1.13 -17.66
N LEU A 38 5.43 1.38 -16.35
CA LEU A 38 5.92 0.49 -15.31
C LEU A 38 5.18 -0.86 -15.30
N GLU A 39 3.87 -0.87 -15.50
CA GLU A 39 3.09 -2.10 -15.67
C GLU A 39 3.56 -2.91 -16.87
N ARG A 40 3.68 -2.27 -18.04
CA ARG A 40 4.11 -2.94 -19.29
C ARG A 40 5.50 -3.51 -19.16
N PHE A 41 6.45 -2.73 -18.66
CA PHE A 41 7.81 -3.19 -18.37
C PHE A 41 7.78 -4.43 -17.48
N SER A 42 7.05 -4.37 -16.38
CA SER A 42 6.95 -5.48 -15.42
C SER A 42 6.37 -6.73 -16.05
N ARG A 43 5.25 -6.60 -16.79
CA ARG A 43 4.61 -7.73 -17.50
C ARG A 43 5.47 -8.31 -18.62
N LYS A 44 6.26 -7.48 -19.30
CA LYS A 44 7.21 -7.96 -20.33
C LYS A 44 8.35 -8.74 -19.68
N ALA A 45 8.92 -8.24 -18.57
CA ALA A 45 9.93 -8.96 -17.81
C ALA A 45 9.42 -10.35 -17.38
N ASP A 46 8.20 -10.41 -16.81
CA ASP A 46 7.59 -11.68 -16.40
C ASP A 46 7.37 -12.64 -17.57
N ARG A 47 6.85 -12.16 -18.70
CA ARG A 47 6.62 -12.99 -19.90
C ARG A 47 7.90 -13.60 -20.47
N GLU A 48 9.00 -12.88 -20.37
CA GLU A 48 10.33 -13.33 -20.78
C GLU A 48 11.09 -14.08 -19.68
N ASN A 49 10.47 -14.28 -18.49
CA ASN A 49 11.08 -14.87 -17.29
C ASN A 49 12.40 -14.17 -16.89
N LEU A 50 12.42 -12.85 -17.00
CA LEU A 50 13.57 -12.03 -16.65
C LEU A 50 13.45 -11.51 -15.23
N SER A 51 14.44 -11.82 -14.39
CA SER A 51 14.59 -11.22 -13.07
C SER A 51 14.96 -9.73 -13.22
N TRP A 52 14.29 -8.87 -12.46
CA TRP A 52 14.63 -7.44 -12.42
C TRP A 52 16.08 -7.20 -12.02
N VAL A 53 16.59 -8.05 -11.13
CA VAL A 53 17.95 -7.93 -10.56
C VAL A 53 19.02 -8.41 -11.54
N GLU A 54 18.74 -9.51 -12.26
CA GLU A 54 19.71 -10.16 -13.14
C GLU A 54 19.65 -9.65 -14.59
N MET A 55 18.68 -8.80 -14.91
CA MET A 55 18.47 -8.29 -16.26
C MET A 55 19.63 -7.38 -16.70
N PRO A 56 20.27 -7.65 -17.84
CA PRO A 56 21.30 -6.77 -18.41
C PRO A 56 20.75 -5.36 -18.66
N GLU A 57 21.57 -4.35 -18.44
CA GLU A 57 21.17 -2.93 -18.55
C GLU A 57 20.62 -2.59 -19.95
N GLU A 58 21.28 -3.05 -21.01
CA GLU A 58 20.84 -2.82 -22.39
C GLU A 58 19.44 -3.40 -22.65
N LYS A 59 19.17 -4.63 -22.15
CA LYS A 59 17.86 -5.26 -22.28
C LYS A 59 16.81 -4.52 -21.48
N ARG A 60 17.14 -4.11 -20.25
CA ARG A 60 16.27 -3.33 -19.38
C ARG A 60 15.86 -2.02 -20.04
N ASP A 61 16.82 -1.28 -20.57
CA ASP A 61 16.59 0.00 -21.22
C ASP A 61 15.75 -0.13 -22.49
N ALA A 62 16.00 -1.19 -23.30
CA ALA A 62 15.18 -1.48 -24.47
C ALA A 62 13.72 -1.78 -24.09
N LEU A 63 13.48 -2.60 -23.06
CA LEU A 63 12.13 -2.91 -22.58
C LEU A 63 11.43 -1.68 -22.01
N ILE A 64 12.16 -0.78 -21.36
CA ILE A 64 11.61 0.48 -20.85
C ILE A 64 11.18 1.38 -22.01
N ASP A 65 12.05 1.56 -23.01
CA ASP A 65 11.77 2.41 -24.16
C ASP A 65 10.53 1.93 -24.91
N GLU A 66 10.44 0.64 -25.19
CA GLU A 66 9.28 0.01 -25.81
C GLU A 66 8.02 0.19 -24.97
N SER A 67 8.11 -0.02 -23.66
CA SER A 67 6.97 0.12 -22.75
C SER A 67 6.44 1.56 -22.67
N VAL A 68 7.33 2.54 -22.67
CA VAL A 68 6.95 3.95 -22.72
C VAL A 68 6.30 4.32 -24.06
N GLU A 69 6.88 3.90 -25.16
CA GLU A 69 6.35 4.17 -26.51
C GLU A 69 4.94 3.59 -26.68
N GLU A 70 4.73 2.32 -26.32
CA GLU A 70 3.40 1.69 -26.32
C GLU A 70 2.40 2.43 -25.43
N SER A 71 2.83 2.88 -24.24
CA SER A 71 1.96 3.59 -23.31
C SER A 71 1.54 4.96 -23.86
N ILE A 72 2.42 5.64 -24.56
CA ILE A 72 2.12 6.91 -25.25
C ILE A 72 1.13 6.69 -26.38
N VAL A 73 1.33 5.65 -27.19
CA VAL A 73 0.42 5.33 -28.31
C VAL A 73 -0.97 4.99 -27.80
N ASP A 74 -1.08 4.13 -26.78
CA ASP A 74 -2.38 3.73 -26.21
C ASP A 74 -3.11 4.87 -25.48
N TYR A 75 -2.37 5.83 -24.95
CA TYR A 75 -2.95 7.02 -24.37
C TYR A 75 -3.64 7.91 -25.43
N GLY A 76 -3.55 7.52 -26.71
CA GLY A 76 -4.23 8.17 -27.82
C GLY A 76 -3.63 9.52 -28.21
N ASN A 77 -2.42 9.82 -27.76
CA ASN A 77 -1.91 11.17 -27.75
C ASN A 77 -0.97 11.43 -28.93
N THR A 78 -1.56 11.55 -30.14
CA THR A 78 -0.87 12.14 -31.30
C THR A 78 -0.34 13.55 -31.00
N VAL A 79 -0.87 14.22 -29.98
CA VAL A 79 -0.41 15.53 -29.48
C VAL A 79 1.03 15.45 -28.97
N LEU A 80 1.46 14.31 -28.35
CA LEU A 80 2.83 14.16 -27.86
C LEU A 80 3.89 14.11 -28.97
N TYR A 81 3.50 13.84 -30.22
CA TYR A 81 4.41 13.87 -31.38
C TYR A 81 4.29 15.15 -32.20
N SER A 82 3.48 16.14 -31.76
CA SER A 82 3.13 17.32 -32.56
C SER A 82 4.07 18.52 -32.38
N SER A 83 4.96 18.50 -31.37
CA SER A 83 5.86 19.63 -31.10
C SER A 83 7.17 19.19 -30.45
N ALA A 84 8.24 19.99 -30.63
CA ALA A 84 9.53 19.77 -29.97
C ALA A 84 9.45 19.79 -28.43
N ARG A 85 8.50 20.55 -27.86
CA ARG A 85 8.22 20.54 -26.40
C ARG A 85 7.74 19.16 -25.95
N ASN A 86 6.87 18.55 -26.75
CA ASN A 86 6.27 17.25 -26.44
C ASN A 86 7.27 16.10 -26.65
N GLU A 87 8.16 16.18 -27.66
CA GLU A 87 9.28 15.24 -27.81
C GLU A 87 10.20 15.29 -26.58
N TYR A 88 10.48 16.47 -26.05
CA TYR A 88 11.24 16.60 -24.80
C TYR A 88 10.51 15.90 -23.63
N MET A 89 9.18 15.96 -23.57
CA MET A 89 8.41 15.27 -22.52
C MET A 89 8.52 13.75 -22.63
N ILE A 90 8.55 13.19 -23.85
CA ILE A 90 8.79 11.74 -24.07
C ILE A 90 10.16 11.34 -23.51
N HIS A 91 11.22 12.08 -23.83
CA HIS A 91 12.54 11.83 -23.28
C HIS A 91 12.58 11.94 -21.76
N ARG A 92 11.86 12.89 -21.19
CA ARG A 92 11.72 13.05 -19.74
C ARG A 92 11.03 11.85 -19.11
N ILE A 93 9.94 11.35 -19.70
CA ILE A 93 9.23 10.15 -19.23
C ILE A 93 10.16 8.94 -19.25
N LYS A 94 10.86 8.67 -20.36
CA LYS A 94 11.83 7.57 -20.46
C LYS A 94 12.89 7.64 -19.36
N ARG A 95 13.43 8.82 -19.09
CA ARG A 95 14.40 9.03 -18.01
C ARG A 95 13.81 8.77 -16.63
N LEU A 96 12.58 9.25 -16.35
CA LEU A 96 11.88 8.98 -15.10
C LEU A 96 11.65 7.49 -14.88
N ILE A 97 11.22 6.76 -15.90
CA ILE A 97 10.97 5.32 -15.81
C ILE A 97 12.29 4.55 -15.65
N ARG A 98 13.34 4.88 -16.38
CA ARG A 98 14.68 4.28 -16.18
C ARG A 98 15.17 4.47 -14.75
N ARG A 99 15.04 5.68 -14.22
CA ARG A 99 15.41 5.99 -12.83
C ARG A 99 14.58 5.20 -11.83
N SER A 100 13.29 5.08 -12.08
CA SER A 100 12.38 4.34 -11.20
C SER A 100 12.67 2.84 -11.22
N VAL A 101 12.84 2.25 -12.40
CA VAL A 101 13.18 0.82 -12.54
C VAL A 101 14.52 0.54 -11.88
N TRP A 102 15.54 1.39 -12.10
CA TRP A 102 16.84 1.28 -11.45
C TRP A 102 16.71 1.27 -9.91
N ALA A 103 16.01 2.25 -9.31
CA ALA A 103 15.87 2.34 -7.87
C ALA A 103 15.09 1.15 -7.28
N LEU A 104 14.00 0.73 -7.94
CA LEU A 104 13.20 -0.42 -7.52
C LEU A 104 14.01 -1.73 -7.63
N THR A 105 14.85 -1.87 -8.65
CA THR A 105 15.79 -3.00 -8.77
C THR A 105 16.77 -3.03 -7.60
N ARG A 106 17.37 -1.87 -7.25
CA ARG A 106 18.28 -1.76 -6.10
C ARG A 106 17.61 -2.06 -4.75
N GLN A 107 16.29 -1.85 -4.66
CA GLN A 107 15.53 -2.25 -3.47
C GLN A 107 15.35 -3.77 -3.40
N LEU A 108 15.09 -4.43 -4.55
CA LEU A 108 14.94 -5.88 -4.62
C LEU A 108 16.25 -6.65 -4.39
N GLU A 109 17.38 -6.14 -4.84
CA GLU A 109 18.71 -6.79 -4.70
C GLU A 109 19.09 -7.13 -3.27
N LYS A 110 18.65 -6.34 -2.31
CA LYS A 110 18.99 -6.49 -0.89
C LYS A 110 17.97 -7.29 -0.09
N GLY A 111 16.82 -7.61 -0.68
CA GLY A 111 15.75 -8.36 -0.04
C GLY A 111 15.47 -9.70 -0.73
N ASP A 112 14.42 -10.36 -0.27
CA ASP A 112 13.93 -11.64 -0.78
C ASP A 112 12.57 -11.47 -1.49
N PHE A 113 12.02 -10.27 -1.48
CA PHE A 113 10.76 -9.97 -2.15
C PHE A 113 10.93 -9.99 -3.67
N VAL A 114 9.96 -10.61 -4.33
CA VAL A 114 9.83 -10.60 -5.78
C VAL A 114 8.51 -9.98 -6.20
N PRO A 115 8.46 -9.20 -7.27
CA PRO A 115 7.21 -8.71 -7.83
C PRO A 115 6.31 -9.87 -8.25
N SER A 116 5.04 -9.88 -7.81
CA SER A 116 4.08 -10.96 -8.03
C SER A 116 2.76 -10.50 -8.64
N GLY A 117 2.51 -9.20 -8.70
CA GLY A 117 1.30 -8.64 -9.28
C GLY A 117 1.40 -7.18 -9.64
N TYR A 118 0.82 -6.81 -10.79
CA TYR A 118 0.84 -5.46 -11.32
C TYR A 118 -0.55 -5.05 -11.78
N GLU A 119 -0.99 -3.84 -11.44
CA GLU A 119 -2.27 -3.28 -11.84
C GLU A 119 -3.45 -4.24 -11.61
N LEU A 120 -3.44 -4.91 -10.44
CA LEU A 120 -4.45 -5.92 -10.10
C LEU A 120 -5.75 -5.24 -9.68
N LYS A 121 -6.82 -5.54 -10.41
CA LYS A 121 -8.16 -5.04 -10.11
C LYS A 121 -8.78 -5.79 -8.93
N PHE A 122 -9.38 -5.04 -8.01
CA PHE A 122 -10.22 -5.57 -6.94
C PHE A 122 -11.38 -4.61 -6.68
N GLY A 123 -12.61 -5.11 -6.63
CA GLY A 123 -13.78 -4.23 -6.50
C GLY A 123 -13.73 -3.08 -7.49
N SER A 124 -13.73 -1.84 -6.98
CA SER A 124 -13.58 -0.61 -7.77
C SER A 124 -12.16 -0.06 -7.82
N GLY A 125 -11.20 -0.71 -7.16
CA GLY A 125 -9.81 -0.27 -7.05
C GLY A 125 -8.86 -1.07 -7.94
N LYS A 126 -7.61 -0.59 -7.99
CA LYS A 126 -6.52 -1.22 -8.71
C LYS A 126 -5.23 -1.04 -7.90
N ILE A 127 -4.52 -2.14 -7.63
CA ILE A 127 -3.25 -2.15 -6.90
C ILE A 127 -2.12 -2.06 -7.91
N ASP A 128 -1.29 -1.02 -7.83
CA ASP A 128 -0.22 -0.80 -8.80
C ASP A 128 0.80 -1.94 -8.80
N ARG A 129 1.26 -2.34 -7.60
CA ARG A 129 2.25 -3.41 -7.47
C ARG A 129 2.09 -4.18 -6.15
N ILE A 130 2.15 -5.50 -6.25
CA ILE A 130 2.28 -6.43 -5.12
C ILE A 130 3.63 -7.13 -5.25
N ASP A 131 4.40 -7.19 -4.18
CA ASP A 131 5.58 -8.04 -4.08
C ASP A 131 5.35 -9.07 -2.96
N THR A 132 5.83 -10.29 -3.18
CA THR A 132 5.73 -11.39 -2.23
C THR A 132 7.10 -11.96 -1.91
N CYS A 133 7.26 -12.46 -0.70
CA CYS A 133 8.37 -13.30 -0.29
C CYS A 133 7.79 -14.56 0.34
N GLU A 134 8.25 -15.73 -0.10
CA GLU A 134 7.76 -17.02 0.37
C GLU A 134 8.83 -17.71 1.20
N ASP A 135 8.43 -18.22 2.37
CA ASP A 135 9.20 -19.21 3.12
C ASP A 135 8.41 -20.53 3.22
N GLU A 136 8.88 -21.50 4.02
CA GLU A 136 8.25 -22.82 4.10
C GLU A 136 6.77 -22.76 4.47
N ASN A 137 6.35 -21.88 5.39
CA ASN A 137 5.01 -21.84 5.96
C ASN A 137 4.28 -20.52 5.75
N LYS A 138 4.98 -19.46 5.37
CA LYS A 138 4.45 -18.10 5.28
C LYS A 138 4.63 -17.50 3.89
N VAL A 139 3.74 -16.59 3.57
CA VAL A 139 3.88 -15.68 2.40
C VAL A 139 3.78 -14.26 2.92
N TYR A 140 4.84 -13.52 2.82
CA TYR A 140 4.91 -12.11 3.19
C TYR A 140 4.49 -11.25 2.01
N VAL A 141 3.63 -10.26 2.26
CA VAL A 141 3.03 -9.43 1.20
C VAL A 141 3.28 -7.96 1.49
N LYS A 142 3.85 -7.25 0.54
CA LYS A 142 3.89 -5.79 0.56
C LYS A 142 3.23 -5.19 -0.68
N VAL A 143 2.66 -4.01 -0.52
CA VAL A 143 2.07 -3.25 -1.63
C VAL A 143 2.81 -1.95 -1.85
N THR A 144 2.95 -1.57 -3.10
CA THR A 144 3.54 -0.31 -3.51
C THR A 144 2.61 0.40 -4.47
N ASP A 145 2.33 1.67 -4.19
CA ASP A 145 1.54 2.55 -5.03
C ASP A 145 2.43 3.67 -5.57
N TYR A 146 2.43 3.85 -6.88
CA TYR A 146 3.27 4.82 -7.56
C TYR A 146 2.66 6.22 -7.52
N LYS A 147 3.48 7.24 -7.27
CA LYS A 147 3.04 8.65 -7.23
C LYS A 147 3.99 9.55 -7.99
N THR A 148 3.46 10.37 -8.88
CA THR A 148 4.23 11.41 -9.59
C THR A 148 4.25 12.73 -8.82
N GLY A 149 3.35 12.90 -7.85
CA GLY A 149 3.29 14.05 -6.95
C GLY A 149 4.01 13.83 -5.62
N MET A 150 4.11 14.90 -4.82
CA MET A 150 4.61 14.83 -3.44
C MET A 150 3.52 14.25 -2.54
N LYS A 151 3.66 12.98 -2.17
CA LYS A 151 2.78 12.31 -1.22
C LYS A 151 3.61 11.47 -0.26
N SER A 152 3.37 11.66 1.03
CA SER A 152 3.91 10.81 2.09
C SER A 152 2.77 10.19 2.87
N PHE A 153 3.00 9.01 3.44
CA PHE A 153 2.01 8.37 4.29
C PHE A 153 1.95 9.09 5.65
N ASP A 154 0.75 9.52 6.02
CA ASP A 154 0.47 10.18 7.29
C ASP A 154 -0.57 9.36 8.07
N ILE A 155 -0.18 8.89 9.26
CA ILE A 155 -1.02 8.05 10.12
C ILE A 155 -2.25 8.80 10.62
N THR A 156 -2.13 10.11 10.84
CA THR A 156 -3.27 10.95 11.23
C THR A 156 -4.27 11.07 10.08
N ALA A 157 -3.77 11.36 8.87
CA ALA A 157 -4.60 11.41 7.68
C ALA A 157 -5.26 10.06 7.39
N PHE A 158 -4.55 8.94 7.62
CA PHE A 158 -5.14 7.61 7.54
C PHE A 158 -6.25 7.42 8.59
N TYR A 159 -5.99 7.73 9.86
CA TYR A 159 -6.98 7.58 10.93
C TYR A 159 -8.28 8.35 10.64
N HIS A 160 -8.19 9.51 10.01
CA HIS A 160 -9.35 10.31 9.61
C HIS A 160 -9.95 9.91 8.23
N GLY A 161 -9.49 8.84 7.61
CA GLY A 161 -10.01 8.34 6.33
C GLY A 161 -9.54 9.10 5.10
N LEU A 162 -8.58 10.02 5.24
CA LEU A 162 -8.03 10.83 4.13
C LEU A 162 -7.00 10.06 3.29
N GLN A 163 -6.34 9.06 3.87
CA GLN A 163 -5.29 8.26 3.21
C GLN A 163 -5.50 6.75 3.41
N ILE A 164 -6.66 6.21 3.07
CA ILE A 164 -7.00 4.78 3.26
C ILE A 164 -6.49 3.86 2.13
N GLN A 165 -6.00 4.42 1.03
CA GLN A 165 -5.67 3.68 -0.20
C GLN A 165 -4.70 2.50 0.04
N LEU A 166 -3.54 2.75 0.65
CA LEU A 166 -2.52 1.72 0.87
C LEU A 166 -3.00 0.58 1.80
N PRO A 167 -3.61 0.84 2.97
CA PRO A 167 -4.14 -0.23 3.81
C PRO A 167 -5.27 -1.02 3.16
N VAL A 168 -6.14 -0.38 2.37
CA VAL A 168 -7.18 -1.06 1.57
C VAL A 168 -6.53 -1.97 0.52
N TYR A 169 -5.49 -1.50 -0.16
CA TYR A 169 -4.74 -2.29 -1.13
C TYR A 169 -4.08 -3.51 -0.48
N LEU A 170 -3.48 -3.33 0.69
CA LEU A 170 -2.87 -4.45 1.40
C LEU A 170 -3.93 -5.47 1.85
N ASN A 171 -5.08 -5.05 2.40
CA ASN A 171 -6.17 -5.96 2.73
C ASN A 171 -6.60 -6.80 1.52
N ALA A 172 -6.77 -6.16 0.35
CA ALA A 172 -7.12 -6.87 -0.88
C ALA A 172 -6.01 -7.81 -1.37
N ALA A 173 -4.74 -7.40 -1.28
CA ALA A 173 -3.60 -8.22 -1.65
C ALA A 173 -3.47 -9.47 -0.77
N LEU A 174 -3.65 -9.33 0.55
CA LEU A 174 -3.66 -10.46 1.49
C LEU A 174 -4.77 -11.46 1.17
N GLU A 175 -5.96 -11.00 0.79
CA GLU A 175 -7.06 -11.87 0.38
C GLU A 175 -6.78 -12.57 -0.96
N ILE A 176 -6.13 -11.91 -1.90
CA ILE A 176 -5.70 -12.50 -3.19
C ILE A 176 -4.66 -13.60 -2.93
N GLU A 177 -3.62 -13.30 -2.14
CA GLU A 177 -2.55 -14.26 -1.83
C GLU A 177 -3.08 -15.44 -0.99
N LYS A 178 -4.03 -15.22 -0.07
CA LYS A 178 -4.68 -16.32 0.68
C LYS A 178 -5.40 -17.32 -0.23
N LYS A 179 -6.00 -16.85 -1.31
CA LYS A 179 -6.64 -17.74 -2.31
C LYS A 179 -5.62 -18.54 -3.12
N LYS A 180 -4.43 -17.96 -3.41
CA LYS A 180 -3.33 -18.65 -4.11
C LYS A 180 -2.62 -19.67 -3.21
N HIS A 181 -2.51 -19.36 -1.90
CA HIS A 181 -1.77 -20.14 -0.92
C HIS A 181 -2.67 -20.53 0.27
N PRO A 182 -3.70 -21.40 0.07
CA PRO A 182 -4.71 -21.71 1.10
C PRO A 182 -4.13 -22.37 2.36
N ASN A 183 -3.00 -23.06 2.23
CA ASN A 183 -2.36 -23.82 3.30
C ASN A 183 -1.19 -23.07 3.98
N ARG A 184 -0.93 -21.81 3.60
CA ARG A 184 0.13 -20.98 4.18
C ARG A 184 -0.46 -19.81 4.96
N GLU A 185 0.27 -19.34 5.93
CA GLU A 185 -0.02 -18.09 6.62
C GLU A 185 0.35 -16.92 5.72
N ILE A 186 -0.56 -15.96 5.55
CA ILE A 186 -0.32 -14.75 4.77
C ILE A 186 -0.03 -13.60 5.73
N CYS A 187 1.18 -13.08 5.67
CA CYS A 187 1.69 -12.05 6.58
C CYS A 187 1.82 -10.70 5.88
N PRO A 188 1.26 -9.63 6.43
CA PRO A 188 1.50 -8.28 5.92
C PRO A 188 2.95 -7.88 6.21
N ALA A 189 3.68 -7.39 5.20
CA ALA A 189 5.06 -6.93 5.36
C ALA A 189 5.18 -5.40 5.33
N GLY A 190 4.38 -4.71 4.55
CA GLY A 190 4.42 -3.26 4.50
C GLY A 190 3.51 -2.63 3.44
N ILE A 191 3.32 -1.34 3.60
CA ILE A 191 2.57 -0.49 2.68
C ILE A 191 3.43 0.70 2.29
N PHE A 192 3.55 0.98 0.99
CA PHE A 192 4.49 1.98 0.50
C PHE A 192 3.93 2.87 -0.60
N TYR A 193 4.27 4.13 -0.55
CA TYR A 193 4.32 5.02 -1.70
C TYR A 193 5.72 5.00 -2.30
N TYR A 194 5.80 4.89 -3.62
CA TYR A 194 7.02 5.12 -4.38
C TYR A 194 6.85 6.38 -5.25
N ARG A 195 7.74 7.34 -5.06
CA ARG A 195 7.69 8.58 -5.83
C ARG A 195 8.46 8.45 -7.13
N ILE A 196 7.75 8.53 -8.26
CA ILE A 196 8.35 8.57 -9.60
C ILE A 196 8.96 9.96 -9.81
N GLN A 197 10.27 10.06 -9.65
CA GLN A 197 11.02 11.30 -9.84
C GLN A 197 12.44 11.02 -10.32
N ASP A 198 13.11 12.07 -10.80
CA ASP A 198 14.54 12.05 -11.14
C ASP A 198 15.23 13.10 -10.27
N PRO A 199 15.67 12.75 -9.06
CA PRO A 199 16.19 13.69 -8.10
C PRO A 199 17.57 14.20 -8.51
N PHE A 200 17.87 15.44 -8.14
CA PHE A 200 19.20 16.00 -8.20
C PHE A 200 19.92 15.72 -6.88
N VAL A 201 21.10 15.12 -6.96
CA VAL A 201 21.95 14.89 -5.80
C VAL A 201 23.27 15.66 -5.96
N ASN A 202 23.87 16.05 -4.84
CA ASN A 202 25.16 16.69 -4.85
C ASN A 202 26.24 15.72 -5.34
N ARG A 203 27.28 16.26 -5.98
CA ARG A 203 28.46 15.48 -6.33
C ARG A 203 29.13 15.01 -5.03
N ALA A 204 29.47 13.73 -4.98
CA ALA A 204 30.23 13.14 -3.89
C ALA A 204 31.56 12.57 -4.41
N ASP A 205 32.42 12.15 -3.50
CA ASP A 205 33.78 11.71 -3.85
C ASP A 205 33.78 10.32 -4.50
N THR A 206 32.78 9.50 -4.20
CA THR A 206 32.64 8.14 -4.75
C THR A 206 31.31 7.94 -5.46
N GLU A 207 31.28 7.01 -6.43
CA GLU A 207 30.05 6.62 -7.12
C GLU A 207 29.03 5.99 -6.14
N GLU A 208 29.51 5.24 -5.15
CA GLU A 208 28.67 4.63 -4.12
C GLU A 208 27.94 5.67 -3.26
N GLU A 209 28.60 6.77 -2.90
CA GLU A 209 27.98 7.86 -2.15
C GLU A 209 26.91 8.58 -2.98
N VAL A 210 27.15 8.77 -4.28
CA VAL A 210 26.16 9.32 -5.20
C VAL A 210 24.95 8.39 -5.33
N GLU A 211 25.20 7.09 -5.50
CA GLU A 211 24.15 6.06 -5.57
C GLU A 211 23.30 6.04 -4.30
N ASN A 212 23.93 6.00 -3.14
CA ASN A 212 23.25 6.00 -1.83
C ASN A 212 22.43 7.28 -1.60
N SER A 213 22.95 8.43 -2.01
CA SER A 213 22.24 9.71 -1.93
C SER A 213 20.99 9.69 -2.82
N MET A 214 21.11 9.14 -4.03
CA MET A 214 20.01 9.00 -4.96
C MET A 214 18.95 8.01 -4.47
N LEU A 215 19.36 6.86 -3.93
CA LEU A 215 18.45 5.88 -3.33
C LEU A 215 17.71 6.46 -2.12
N LYS A 216 18.36 7.30 -1.33
CA LYS A 216 17.74 7.98 -0.20
C LYS A 216 16.62 8.93 -0.64
N GLU A 217 16.81 9.68 -1.73
CA GLU A 217 15.78 10.53 -2.32
C GLU A 217 14.61 9.70 -2.95
N LEU A 218 14.91 8.50 -3.43
CA LEU A 218 13.95 7.57 -4.05
C LEU A 218 13.48 6.49 -3.08
N ARG A 219 13.73 6.66 -1.79
CA ARG A 219 13.33 5.72 -0.75
C ARG A 219 11.82 5.57 -0.72
N LEU A 220 11.36 4.33 -0.52
CA LEU A 220 9.96 4.05 -0.25
C LEU A 220 9.49 4.78 1.02
N ASP A 221 8.30 5.35 0.97
CA ASP A 221 7.65 6.00 2.11
C ASP A 221 6.39 5.24 2.52
N GLY A 222 6.26 4.94 3.82
CA GLY A 222 5.13 4.15 4.28
C GLY A 222 5.34 3.56 5.67
N LEU A 223 4.75 2.41 5.92
CA LEU A 223 4.86 1.65 7.17
C LEU A 223 5.35 0.22 6.90
N VAL A 224 6.21 -0.26 7.78
CA VAL A 224 6.77 -1.61 7.76
C VAL A 224 6.25 -2.39 8.96
N ASN A 225 5.96 -3.67 8.78
CA ASN A 225 5.74 -4.59 9.87
C ASN A 225 7.08 -4.85 10.58
N GLY A 226 7.15 -4.53 11.87
CA GLY A 226 8.36 -4.61 12.68
C GLY A 226 8.76 -6.01 13.13
N ASP A 227 8.18 -7.06 12.55
CA ASP A 227 8.66 -8.44 12.71
C ASP A 227 10.09 -8.56 12.15
N ASP A 228 11.00 -9.15 12.90
CA ASP A 228 12.40 -9.28 12.49
C ASP A 228 12.57 -10.06 11.19
N GLN A 229 11.76 -11.10 10.95
CA GLN A 229 11.77 -11.86 9.69
C GLN A 229 11.37 -10.96 8.51
N VAL A 230 10.33 -10.13 8.70
CA VAL A 230 9.90 -9.17 7.66
C VAL A 230 11.01 -8.19 7.34
N VAL A 231 11.64 -7.62 8.37
CA VAL A 231 12.72 -6.64 8.19
C VAL A 231 13.92 -7.27 7.46
N ASP A 232 14.30 -8.51 7.83
CA ASP A 232 15.40 -9.22 7.19
C ASP A 232 15.09 -9.62 5.74
N HIS A 233 13.83 -9.98 5.42
CA HIS A 233 13.38 -10.20 4.05
C HIS A 233 13.29 -8.93 3.21
N LEU A 234 13.03 -7.77 3.82
CA LEU A 234 13.06 -6.48 3.12
C LEU A 234 14.48 -6.04 2.79
N GLU A 235 15.41 -6.15 3.76
CA GLU A 235 16.80 -5.74 3.56
C GLU A 235 17.73 -6.62 4.41
N ARG A 236 18.34 -7.62 3.75
CA ARG A 236 19.30 -8.53 4.39
C ARG A 236 20.50 -7.79 4.95
N GLY A 237 20.83 -8.07 6.20
CA GLY A 237 22.00 -7.50 6.88
C GLY A 237 21.88 -6.00 7.14
N LEU A 238 20.66 -5.48 7.32
CA LEU A 238 20.41 -4.09 7.64
C LEU A 238 21.22 -3.66 8.88
N SER A 239 22.06 -2.64 8.71
CA SER A 239 22.84 -1.99 9.76
C SER A 239 22.78 -0.47 9.59
N GLY A 240 22.43 0.23 10.66
CA GLY A 240 22.17 1.66 10.58
C GLY A 240 20.85 2.01 9.89
N SER A 241 20.77 3.14 9.23
CA SER A 241 19.55 3.62 8.54
C SER A 241 19.53 3.13 7.09
N SER A 242 18.43 2.50 6.67
CA SER A 242 18.23 2.10 5.28
C SER A 242 18.07 3.31 4.35
N VAL A 243 18.68 3.22 3.17
CA VAL A 243 18.46 4.17 2.07
C VAL A 243 17.28 3.75 1.16
N ARG A 244 16.68 2.57 1.41
CA ARG A 244 15.63 1.94 0.57
C ARG A 244 14.27 1.96 1.23
N PHE A 245 14.23 1.71 2.56
CA PHE A 245 13.01 1.60 3.35
C PHE A 245 13.04 2.55 4.54
N PRO A 246 11.89 2.95 5.11
CA PRO A 246 11.84 3.86 6.25
C PRO A 246 12.15 3.13 7.58
N ILE A 247 13.22 2.36 7.61
CA ILE A 247 13.67 1.54 8.75
C ILE A 247 15.16 1.73 9.02
N GLY A 248 15.59 1.34 10.21
CA GLY A 248 16.99 1.29 10.59
C GLY A 248 17.18 0.37 11.80
N ARG A 249 18.36 -0.23 11.92
CA ARG A 249 18.78 -1.04 13.08
C ARG A 249 19.88 -0.33 13.85
N ASN A 250 19.76 -0.35 15.17
CA ASN A 250 20.78 0.09 16.10
C ASN A 250 21.92 -0.97 16.21
N LYS A 251 23.02 -0.60 16.84
CA LYS A 251 24.16 -1.53 17.03
C LYS A 251 23.83 -2.75 17.89
N ASP A 252 22.82 -2.65 18.74
CA ASP A 252 22.32 -3.75 19.59
C ASP A 252 21.31 -4.67 18.87
N GLY A 253 21.05 -4.42 17.59
CA GLY A 253 20.10 -5.19 16.76
C GLY A 253 18.65 -4.72 16.84
N SER A 254 18.30 -3.84 17.78
CA SER A 254 16.94 -3.28 17.89
C SER A 254 16.61 -2.34 16.74
N LEU A 255 15.32 -2.19 16.42
CA LEU A 255 14.88 -1.20 15.44
C LEU A 255 15.08 0.23 15.99
N SER A 256 15.55 1.11 15.13
CA SER A 256 15.74 2.53 15.45
C SER A 256 14.41 3.21 15.75
N LYS A 257 14.37 4.11 16.71
CA LYS A 257 13.19 4.96 17.00
C LYS A 257 12.73 5.82 15.81
N ALA A 258 13.61 6.09 14.85
CA ALA A 258 13.28 6.80 13.62
C ALA A 258 12.62 5.89 12.57
N SER A 259 12.55 4.58 12.81
CA SER A 259 11.89 3.64 11.91
C SER A 259 10.38 3.83 11.93
N ARG A 260 9.78 3.77 10.74
CA ARG A 260 8.32 3.84 10.60
C ARG A 260 7.75 2.42 10.60
N VAL A 261 7.68 1.85 11.77
CA VAL A 261 7.27 0.45 11.99
C VAL A 261 6.05 0.38 12.92
N LEU A 262 5.24 -0.63 12.70
CA LEU A 262 4.22 -1.11 13.62
C LEU A 262 4.58 -2.54 14.02
N THR A 263 4.34 -2.92 15.27
CA THR A 263 4.42 -4.31 15.69
C THR A 263 3.43 -5.17 14.88
N PRO A 264 3.62 -6.50 14.78
CA PRO A 264 2.68 -7.38 14.08
C PRO A 264 1.23 -7.23 14.58
N GLY A 265 1.04 -7.02 15.88
CA GLY A 265 -0.27 -6.76 16.49
C GLY A 265 -0.88 -5.45 16.02
N GLU A 266 -0.14 -4.36 16.11
CA GLU A 266 -0.57 -3.03 15.66
C GLU A 266 -0.85 -2.98 14.16
N PHE A 267 -0.09 -3.74 13.37
CA PHE A 267 -0.32 -3.85 11.94
C PHE A 267 -1.67 -4.53 11.65
N ARG A 268 -2.00 -5.61 12.40
CA ARG A 268 -3.33 -6.26 12.33
C ARG A 268 -4.44 -5.30 12.74
N THR A 269 -4.26 -4.56 13.83
CA THR A 269 -5.22 -3.53 14.30
C THR A 269 -5.47 -2.47 13.21
N MET A 270 -4.41 -1.97 12.56
CA MET A 270 -4.53 -1.01 11.45
C MET A 270 -5.36 -1.59 10.29
N LEU A 271 -5.13 -2.85 9.91
CA LEU A 271 -5.87 -3.51 8.82
C LEU A 271 -7.34 -3.78 9.19
N ALA A 272 -7.61 -4.17 10.44
CA ALA A 272 -8.97 -4.34 10.95
C ALA A 272 -9.72 -2.99 10.99
N TYR A 273 -9.06 -1.94 11.49
CA TYR A 273 -9.60 -0.59 11.50
C TYR A 273 -9.93 -0.08 10.10
N THR A 274 -9.10 -0.41 9.09
CA THR A 274 -9.36 -0.07 7.69
C THR A 274 -10.71 -0.62 7.21
N LYS A 275 -11.03 -1.87 7.54
CA LYS A 275 -12.33 -2.49 7.15
C LYS A 275 -13.52 -1.79 7.82
N ILE A 276 -13.38 -1.41 9.10
CA ILE A 276 -14.39 -0.64 9.81
C ILE A 276 -14.60 0.73 9.15
N MET A 277 -13.50 1.44 8.89
CA MET A 277 -13.52 2.75 8.23
C MET A 277 -14.19 2.69 6.85
N GLU A 278 -13.85 1.70 6.03
CA GLU A 278 -14.50 1.51 4.73
C GLU A 278 -16.01 1.28 4.86
N SER A 279 -16.45 0.50 5.87
CA SER A 279 -17.85 0.23 6.11
C SER A 279 -18.59 1.51 6.55
N GLU A 280 -18.04 2.24 7.54
CA GLU A 280 -18.59 3.50 8.02
C GLU A 280 -18.73 4.55 6.90
N LEU A 281 -17.70 4.68 6.05
CA LEU A 281 -17.74 5.62 4.93
C LEU A 281 -18.77 5.21 3.87
N LYS A 282 -18.87 3.93 3.56
CA LYS A 282 -19.88 3.40 2.61
C LYS A 282 -21.30 3.60 3.14
N GLU A 283 -21.54 3.33 4.43
CA GLU A 283 -22.84 3.51 5.07
C GLU A 283 -23.30 4.98 4.95
N LYS A 284 -22.46 5.93 5.33
CA LYS A 284 -22.74 7.37 5.18
C LYS A 284 -23.01 7.79 3.73
N MET A 285 -22.28 7.21 2.77
CA MET A 285 -22.55 7.45 1.34
C MET A 285 -23.94 6.93 0.93
N TYR A 286 -24.35 5.74 1.42
CA TYR A 286 -25.67 5.17 1.12
C TYR A 286 -26.82 5.90 1.84
N GLU A 287 -26.55 6.50 3.01
CA GLU A 287 -27.49 7.37 3.72
C GLU A 287 -27.68 8.72 3.00
N GLY A 288 -26.86 9.01 2.00
CA GLY A 288 -26.95 10.23 1.19
C GLY A 288 -26.33 11.45 1.87
N GLU A 289 -25.30 11.27 2.70
CA GLU A 289 -24.54 12.39 3.28
C GLU A 289 -23.84 13.19 2.17
N VAL A 290 -24.23 14.46 2.01
CA VAL A 290 -23.73 15.37 0.97
C VAL A 290 -23.36 16.77 1.53
N GLN A 291 -23.13 16.86 2.83
CA GLN A 291 -22.83 18.13 3.49
C GLN A 291 -21.51 18.73 3.00
N ALA A 292 -21.50 20.05 2.83
CA ALA A 292 -20.29 20.81 2.51
C ALA A 292 -19.50 21.11 3.80
N GLU A 293 -18.90 20.07 4.37
CA GLU A 293 -18.09 20.14 5.60
C GLU A 293 -16.66 19.64 5.30
N PRO A 294 -15.85 20.41 4.57
CA PRO A 294 -14.47 20.03 4.28
C PRO A 294 -13.63 19.93 5.57
N TYR A 295 -12.64 19.02 5.57
CA TYR A 295 -11.72 18.92 6.70
C TYR A 295 -10.74 20.09 6.75
N GLU A 296 -10.20 20.32 7.96
CA GLU A 296 -8.98 21.08 8.20
C GLU A 296 -8.06 20.28 9.12
N LEU A 297 -6.81 20.06 8.68
CA LEU A 297 -5.78 19.35 9.41
C LEU A 297 -4.43 20.06 9.22
N ASN A 298 -3.87 20.60 10.28
CA ASN A 298 -2.57 21.29 10.27
C ASN A 298 -2.48 22.42 9.21
N GLY A 299 -3.55 23.16 8.97
CA GLY A 299 -3.62 24.23 8.01
C GLY A 299 -3.88 23.78 6.54
N ALA A 300 -3.86 22.48 6.28
CA ALA A 300 -4.33 21.94 4.99
C ALA A 300 -5.83 21.66 5.06
N THR A 301 -6.54 22.00 3.99
CA THR A 301 -8.00 21.87 3.94
C THR A 301 -8.47 21.00 2.79
N GLY A 302 -9.68 20.46 2.92
CA GLY A 302 -10.36 19.77 1.82
C GLY A 302 -10.68 20.65 0.61
N CYS A 303 -10.51 21.97 0.73
CA CYS A 303 -10.78 22.95 -0.30
C CYS A 303 -9.54 23.37 -1.11
N ASP A 304 -8.32 23.08 -0.65
CA ASP A 304 -7.09 23.62 -1.23
C ASP A 304 -6.90 23.25 -2.71
N TYR A 305 -7.29 22.02 -3.08
CA TYR A 305 -7.21 21.51 -4.47
C TYR A 305 -8.56 20.93 -4.92
N CYS A 306 -9.68 21.55 -4.47
CA CYS A 306 -11.00 21.06 -4.77
C CYS A 306 -11.50 21.65 -6.11
N GLU A 307 -11.67 20.80 -7.11
CA GLU A 307 -12.22 21.15 -8.42
C GLU A 307 -13.67 21.68 -8.32
N CYS A 308 -14.40 21.33 -7.26
CA CYS A 308 -15.77 21.75 -7.05
C CYS A 308 -15.92 23.07 -6.26
N ARG A 309 -14.83 23.76 -5.95
CA ARG A 309 -14.82 24.93 -5.07
C ARG A 309 -15.74 26.05 -5.55
N ASP A 310 -15.75 26.28 -6.85
CA ASP A 310 -16.50 27.40 -7.45
C ASP A 310 -18.01 27.15 -7.53
N ILE A 311 -18.44 25.90 -7.34
CA ILE A 311 -19.85 25.50 -7.48
C ILE A 311 -20.49 25.02 -6.17
N CYS A 312 -19.69 24.63 -5.14
CA CYS A 312 -20.23 24.07 -3.91
C CYS A 312 -20.82 25.12 -2.94
N GLY A 313 -20.48 26.41 -3.11
CA GLY A 313 -20.96 27.50 -2.27
C GLY A 313 -20.40 27.54 -0.85
N PHE A 314 -19.41 26.71 -0.51
CA PHE A 314 -18.76 26.72 0.80
C PHE A 314 -17.88 27.98 0.95
N ASP A 315 -18.20 28.81 1.95
CA ASP A 315 -17.38 29.96 2.37
C ASP A 315 -17.37 30.03 3.90
N PRO A 316 -16.21 29.87 4.57
CA PRO A 316 -16.12 29.89 6.02
C PRO A 316 -16.51 31.24 6.68
N ARG A 317 -16.71 32.29 5.88
CA ARG A 317 -17.22 33.60 6.33
C ARG A 317 -18.74 33.65 6.44
N ILE A 318 -19.43 32.66 5.91
CA ILE A 318 -20.89 32.55 5.95
C ILE A 318 -21.29 31.73 7.19
N ASP A 319 -22.27 32.21 7.95
CA ASP A 319 -22.80 31.49 9.11
C ASP A 319 -23.30 30.10 8.71
N GLY A 320 -22.85 29.09 9.47
CA GLY A 320 -23.16 27.68 9.19
C GLY A 320 -22.13 26.96 8.31
N CYS A 321 -21.25 27.67 7.61
CA CYS A 321 -20.13 27.08 6.87
C CYS A 321 -18.88 27.04 7.74
N ARG A 322 -18.40 25.83 8.07
CA ARG A 322 -17.19 25.65 8.87
C ARG A 322 -16.41 24.42 8.43
N TYR A 323 -15.08 24.50 8.61
CA TYR A 323 -14.22 23.34 8.46
C TYR A 323 -14.42 22.36 9.62
N ARG A 324 -14.43 21.08 9.31
CA ARG A 324 -14.35 20.01 10.30
C ARG A 324 -12.91 19.90 10.77
N GLN A 325 -12.66 20.39 11.99
CA GLN A 325 -11.34 20.38 12.61
C GLN A 325 -10.92 18.94 12.95
N LEU A 326 -9.80 18.49 12.42
CA LEU A 326 -9.23 17.18 12.69
C LEU A 326 -8.02 17.30 13.62
N GLU A 327 -8.00 16.48 14.65
CA GLU A 327 -6.88 16.44 15.60
C GLU A 327 -5.70 15.69 15.00
N LYS A 328 -4.48 16.17 15.28
CA LYS A 328 -3.24 15.48 14.93
C LYS A 328 -2.89 14.45 15.99
N TYR A 329 -2.44 13.28 15.57
CA TYR A 329 -2.02 12.20 16.44
C TYR A 329 -0.59 11.76 16.15
N SER A 330 0.14 11.35 17.18
CA SER A 330 1.37 10.56 17.01
C SER A 330 1.01 9.15 16.50
N LEU A 331 2.04 8.37 16.12
CA LEU A 331 1.83 6.99 15.67
C LEU A 331 1.17 6.16 16.78
N GLU A 332 1.66 6.29 18.02
CA GLU A 332 1.18 5.56 19.19
C GLU A 332 -0.27 5.94 19.54
N GLU A 333 -0.59 7.25 19.54
CA GLU A 333 -1.95 7.73 19.80
C GLU A 333 -2.94 7.25 18.75
N ALA A 334 -2.56 7.28 17.47
CA ALA A 334 -3.40 6.81 16.38
C ALA A 334 -3.68 5.31 16.51
N VAL A 335 -2.65 4.50 16.82
CA VAL A 335 -2.78 3.05 17.02
C VAL A 335 -3.69 2.74 18.21
N GLU A 336 -3.54 3.44 19.33
CA GLU A 336 -4.39 3.21 20.50
C GLU A 336 -5.85 3.55 20.21
N ARG A 337 -6.12 4.65 19.49
CA ARG A 337 -7.47 5.00 19.05
C ARG A 337 -8.07 3.98 18.08
N MET A 338 -7.26 3.41 17.18
CA MET A 338 -7.68 2.31 16.31
C MET A 338 -8.03 1.06 17.11
N ARG A 339 -7.21 0.71 18.12
CA ARG A 339 -7.43 -0.44 19.01
C ARG A 339 -8.76 -0.32 19.75
N LEU A 340 -9.07 0.87 20.28
CA LEU A 340 -10.36 1.14 20.94
C LEU A 340 -11.55 0.95 19.97
N LYS A 341 -11.40 1.36 18.72
CA LYS A 341 -12.46 1.19 17.71
C LYS A 341 -12.62 -0.26 17.21
N THR A 342 -11.54 -1.03 17.17
CA THR A 342 -11.59 -2.44 16.77
C THR A 342 -12.08 -3.37 17.89
N GLY A 343 -12.19 -2.87 19.13
CA GLY A 343 -12.61 -3.65 20.29
C GLY A 343 -11.52 -4.61 20.80
N GLU A 344 -10.29 -4.44 20.36
CA GLU A 344 -9.14 -5.21 20.86
C GLU A 344 -8.76 -4.67 22.24
N SER A 345 -9.12 -5.41 23.31
CA SER A 345 -8.68 -5.11 24.67
C SER A 345 -7.17 -5.20 24.75
N GLY A 346 -6.51 -4.21 25.34
CA GLY A 346 -5.05 -4.18 25.44
C GLY A 346 -4.49 -5.28 26.33
N GLU A 347 -4.34 -6.49 25.80
CA GLU A 347 -3.48 -7.51 26.36
C GLU A 347 -2.10 -7.38 25.74
N ASN A 348 -1.18 -7.05 26.59
CA ASN A 348 0.26 -7.02 26.35
C ASN A 348 0.73 -8.45 26.03
N THR A 349 0.69 -8.85 24.76
CA THR A 349 1.21 -10.18 24.35
C THR A 349 2.71 -10.11 24.17
N GLY A 350 3.42 -10.23 25.30
CA GLY A 350 4.67 -10.96 25.30
C GLY A 350 4.33 -12.46 25.22
N ASP A 351 4.88 -13.12 24.22
CA ASP A 351 5.09 -14.57 24.15
C ASP A 351 3.88 -15.48 23.84
N ASP A 352 3.52 -15.60 22.56
CA ASP A 352 2.58 -16.60 22.02
C ASP A 352 3.19 -18.02 21.87
N SER A 353 4.32 -18.32 22.52
CA SER A 353 5.04 -19.62 22.35
C SER A 353 4.68 -20.70 23.39
N GLN A 354 3.71 -20.49 24.32
CA GLN A 354 3.41 -21.48 25.37
C GLN A 354 1.98 -21.97 25.50
N GLU A 355 1.00 -21.54 24.69
CA GLU A 355 -0.40 -21.97 24.88
C GLU A 355 -0.83 -23.25 24.12
N ASN A 356 0.01 -23.87 23.30
CA ASN A 356 -0.39 -25.11 22.59
C ASN A 356 0.05 -26.43 23.24
N ALA A 357 0.69 -26.40 24.43
CA ALA A 357 1.10 -27.61 25.12
C ALA A 357 0.10 -28.09 26.19
N GLY A 358 -0.93 -27.33 26.51
CA GLY A 358 -1.88 -27.61 27.61
C GLY A 358 -3.18 -28.32 27.22
N LYS A 359 -3.59 -28.26 25.96
CA LYS A 359 -4.91 -28.82 25.54
C LYS A 359 -4.89 -30.27 25.10
N ASP A 360 -3.75 -30.84 24.86
CA ASP A 360 -3.66 -32.27 24.48
C ASP A 360 -3.52 -33.24 25.69
N ARG A 361 -3.40 -32.72 26.92
CA ARG A 361 -3.37 -33.55 28.14
C ARG A 361 -4.72 -33.81 28.80
N GLU A 362 -5.70 -32.94 28.63
CA GLU A 362 -7.07 -33.15 29.19
C GLU A 362 -7.97 -34.08 28.36
N LYS A 363 -7.63 -34.37 27.11
CA LYS A 363 -8.37 -35.33 26.28
C LYS A 363 -7.89 -36.78 26.37
N ALA A 364 -6.79 -37.04 27.06
CA ALA A 364 -6.24 -38.38 27.23
C ALA A 364 -6.70 -39.09 28.53
N GLU A 365 -7.19 -38.33 29.53
CA GLU A 365 -7.65 -38.93 30.81
C GLU A 365 -9.15 -39.25 30.86
N GLU A 366 -9.98 -38.80 29.90
CA GLU A 366 -11.42 -39.13 29.85
C GLU A 366 -11.77 -40.38 29.05
N LYS A 367 -10.80 -41.13 28.53
CA LYS A 367 -11.03 -42.39 27.75
C LYS A 367 -10.74 -43.68 28.47
N GLU A 368 -10.39 -43.67 29.74
CA GLU A 368 -10.04 -44.88 30.49
C GLU A 368 -11.03 -45.35 31.57
N VAL A 369 -12.20 -44.74 31.71
CA VAL A 369 -13.17 -45.08 32.78
C VAL A 369 -14.57 -45.37 32.23
N THR A 370 -14.75 -45.99 31.09
CA THR A 370 -16.04 -46.67 30.78
C THR A 370 -15.83 -47.80 29.79
N GLY A 371 -15.47 -48.93 30.33
CA GLY A 371 -15.50 -50.21 29.63
C GLY A 371 -15.85 -51.32 30.59
N HIS A 372 -17.12 -51.59 30.83
CA HIS A 372 -17.59 -52.94 31.21
C HIS A 372 -19.12 -53.04 31.15
N GLY A 373 -19.59 -54.06 30.44
CA GLY A 373 -20.88 -54.75 30.64
C GLY A 373 -22.03 -54.25 29.71
N SER A 374 -22.57 -54.99 28.89
CA SER A 374 -23.06 -56.33 28.74
C SER A 374 -24.08 -56.36 27.56
N ASP A 375 -23.99 -57.40 26.82
CA ASP A 375 -24.93 -57.93 25.82
C ASP A 375 -26.42 -57.75 26.11
N VAL A 376 -27.25 -57.63 25.06
CA VAL A 376 -28.37 -58.55 24.69
C VAL A 376 -29.20 -58.02 23.54
N ASP A 377 -29.32 -58.81 22.48
CA ASP A 377 -30.40 -59.11 21.56
C ASP A 377 -31.44 -58.08 21.05
N GLY A 378 -31.67 -58.19 19.77
CA GLY A 378 -33.05 -58.09 19.27
C GLY A 378 -33.31 -57.43 17.91
N ARG A 379 -33.16 -58.20 16.84
CA ARG A 379 -34.00 -58.28 15.63
C ARG A 379 -34.88 -57.14 15.13
N ALA A 380 -34.64 -56.84 13.87
CA ALA A 380 -35.57 -56.93 12.71
C ALA A 380 -36.59 -55.82 12.41
N ALA A 381 -36.61 -55.52 11.15
CA ALA A 381 -37.66 -55.27 10.17
C ALA A 381 -37.74 -53.80 9.62
N GLU A 382 -37.34 -53.70 8.39
CA GLU A 382 -38.11 -53.48 7.13
C GLU A 382 -39.02 -52.23 7.05
N SER A 383 -38.78 -51.56 5.95
CA SER A 383 -39.70 -50.90 4.99
C SER A 383 -40.32 -49.54 5.33
N HIS A 384 -39.98 -48.50 4.69
CA HIS A 384 -40.52 -47.96 3.42
C HIS A 384 -39.68 -46.76 2.97
#